data_38e50ec388e3fffb10fc57d2cdcf17cc
#
_entry.id   38e50ec388e3fffb10fc57d2cdcf17cc
#
_cell.length_a   1.000
_cell.length_b   1.000
_cell.length_c   1.000
_cell.angle_alpha   90.00
_cell.angle_beta   90.00
_cell.angle_gamma   90.00
#
_symmetry.space_group_name_H-M   'P 1'
#
loop_
_entity.id
_entity.type
_entity.pdbx_description
1 polymer ?
#
loop_
_entity_poly.entity_id
_entity_poly.type
_entity_poly.pdbx_seq_one_letter_code
_entity_poly.pdbx_strand_id
1 'polypeptide(L)'
;MQIKMIKKVFVLLSLLPLSACGNTMQESDMIQSAYFCANESGYHCVLQSYEDIAAQASGQTLHECWQAASQQIQNPAAFGLMDSVWIGKGLFYTDVVQIADLLQNEEIRFPALEVYYTENGDISVNDSVKGTHLTHIKNNDYSVILPSPQQNNCVLLHKDQAVQIDGTKAAFAMLLAGESAEFSAKVSYHNSEWQVTSGCTDWYVQADAAKQALLCVQLCFAKGINLQTGQSMGNAQCAALEEILGTELKNTLALTGPLPYGIPARLKLKMPGLSPDVQIQCAVHLSKSI
;
A
#
# COMPACT_ATOMS: atom_id res chain seq x y z
N MET A 1 68.92 11.05 -12.40
CA MET A 1 68.38 9.94 -11.55
C MET A 1 67.06 10.23 -10.90
N GLN A 2 66.59 11.50 -10.76
CA GLN A 2 65.37 11.89 -10.13
C GLN A 2 64.07 11.64 -10.97
N ILE A 3 64.11 11.75 -12.30
CA ILE A 3 62.91 11.61 -13.17
C ILE A 3 62.40 10.15 -13.25
N LYS A 4 63.27 9.15 -13.07
CA LYS A 4 62.84 7.74 -13.05
C LYS A 4 62.11 7.33 -11.75
N MET A 5 62.39 8.03 -10.65
CA MET A 5 61.73 7.77 -9.37
C MET A 5 60.30 8.32 -9.33
N ILE A 6 60.07 9.51 -9.91
CA ILE A 6 58.76 10.13 -9.98
C ILE A 6 57.75 9.29 -10.81
N LYS A 7 58.21 8.69 -11.93
CA LYS A 7 57.36 7.80 -12.73
C LYS A 7 56.91 6.52 -11.98
N LYS A 8 57.78 5.96 -11.14
CA LYS A 8 57.44 4.77 -10.36
C LYS A 8 56.47 5.06 -9.21
N VAL A 9 56.56 6.25 -8.59
CA VAL A 9 55.61 6.70 -7.54
C VAL A 9 54.24 7.01 -8.13
N PHE A 10 54.20 7.61 -9.34
CA PHE A 10 52.92 7.89 -10.01
C PHE A 10 52.17 6.62 -10.46
N VAL A 11 52.90 5.59 -10.90
CA VAL A 11 52.27 4.28 -11.24
C VAL A 11 51.79 3.55 -10.00
N LEU A 12 52.47 3.69 -8.85
CA LEU A 12 51.97 3.11 -7.59
C LEU A 12 50.75 3.84 -7.04
N LEU A 13 50.67 5.18 -7.19
CA LEU A 13 49.50 5.97 -6.74
C LEU A 13 48.29 5.80 -7.66
N SER A 14 48.45 5.46 -8.93
CA SER A 14 47.33 5.18 -9.84
C SER A 14 46.73 3.78 -9.70
N LEU A 15 47.43 2.86 -9.00
CA LEU A 15 46.93 1.52 -8.69
C LEU A 15 46.19 1.44 -7.35
N LEU A 16 46.31 2.44 -6.48
CA LEU A 16 45.64 2.48 -5.18
C LEU A 16 44.14 2.67 -5.27
N PRO A 17 43.52 3.42 -6.23
CA PRO A 17 42.07 3.48 -6.32
C PRO A 17 41.44 2.25 -6.96
N LEU A 18 42.17 1.38 -7.63
CA LEU A 18 41.64 0.15 -8.24
C LEU A 18 41.50 -1.02 -7.26
N SER A 19 42.20 -0.95 -6.13
CA SER A 19 42.06 -1.95 -5.06
C SER A 19 41.04 -1.53 -3.99
N ALA A 20 40.49 -0.30 -4.06
CA ALA A 20 39.44 0.18 -3.19
C ALA A 20 38.02 -0.11 -3.72
N CYS A 21 37.89 -0.67 -4.93
CA CYS A 21 36.65 -1.34 -5.36
C CYS A 21 36.59 -2.74 -4.73
N GLY A 22 36.68 -2.76 -3.40
CA GLY A 22 36.47 -3.97 -2.64
C GLY A 22 35.01 -4.34 -2.69
N ASN A 23 34.73 -5.58 -3.04
CA ASN A 23 33.46 -6.29 -2.97
C ASN A 23 32.27 -5.43 -3.33
N THR A 24 31.97 -5.32 -4.62
CA THR A 24 30.61 -4.97 -5.05
C THR A 24 29.71 -5.99 -4.40
N MET A 25 28.87 -5.54 -3.47
CA MET A 25 27.80 -6.34 -2.92
C MET A 25 27.03 -6.94 -4.08
N GLN A 26 26.84 -8.25 -4.08
CA GLN A 26 25.98 -8.88 -5.07
C GLN A 26 24.54 -8.47 -4.73
N GLU A 27 23.71 -8.37 -5.73
CA GLU A 27 22.29 -8.00 -5.57
C GLU A 27 21.58 -9.01 -4.65
N SER A 28 22.00 -10.27 -4.64
CA SER A 28 21.58 -11.34 -3.74
C SER A 28 21.81 -11.07 -2.25
N ASP A 29 22.76 -10.18 -1.91
CA ASP A 29 23.08 -9.84 -0.52
C ASP A 29 22.24 -8.66 -0.01
N MET A 30 21.43 -8.05 -0.88
CA MET A 30 20.60 -6.90 -0.55
C MET A 30 19.26 -7.32 0.02
N ILE A 31 18.85 -6.69 1.11
CA ILE A 31 17.51 -6.86 1.68
C ILE A 31 16.52 -6.08 0.83
N GLN A 32 15.52 -6.78 0.31
CA GLN A 32 14.44 -6.20 -0.49
C GLN A 32 13.20 -5.94 0.33
N SER A 33 12.88 -6.84 1.26
CA SER A 33 11.66 -6.74 2.04
C SER A 33 11.86 -7.12 3.50
N ALA A 34 11.00 -6.56 4.36
CA ALA A 34 10.84 -6.97 5.73
C ALA A 34 9.40 -7.42 5.97
N TYR A 35 9.22 -8.58 6.60
CA TYR A 35 7.92 -9.10 7.01
C TYR A 35 7.83 -9.10 8.53
N PHE A 36 6.73 -8.59 9.05
CA PHE A 36 6.42 -8.59 10.48
C PHE A 36 5.09 -9.28 10.73
N CYS A 37 5.03 -10.12 11.76
CA CYS A 37 3.78 -10.68 12.26
C CYS A 37 3.83 -10.83 13.78
N ALA A 38 2.67 -11.11 14.39
CA ALA A 38 2.57 -11.41 15.82
C ALA A 38 1.80 -12.72 16.03
N ASN A 39 2.16 -13.42 17.08
CA ASN A 39 1.49 -14.63 17.57
C ASN A 39 1.44 -14.60 19.11
N GLU A 40 0.96 -15.66 19.72
CA GLU A 40 0.86 -15.78 21.18
C GLU A 40 2.21 -15.65 21.93
N SER A 41 3.33 -15.91 21.25
CA SER A 41 4.69 -15.84 21.81
C SER A 41 5.37 -14.48 21.64
N GLY A 42 4.75 -13.54 20.91
CA GLY A 42 5.30 -12.21 20.64
C GLY A 42 5.37 -11.86 19.15
N TYR A 43 6.31 -11.00 18.81
CA TYR A 43 6.52 -10.52 17.45
C TYR A 43 7.58 -11.33 16.73
N HIS A 44 7.44 -11.42 15.41
CA HIS A 44 8.39 -12.08 14.54
C HIS A 44 8.72 -11.16 13.34
N CYS A 45 10.01 -11.12 12.99
CA CYS A 45 10.54 -10.35 11.86
C CYS A 45 11.35 -11.26 10.94
N VAL A 46 11.10 -11.17 9.65
CA VAL A 46 11.85 -11.86 8.59
C VAL A 46 12.38 -10.81 7.62
N LEU A 47 13.67 -10.86 7.34
CA LEU A 47 14.35 -10.05 6.33
C LEU A 47 14.63 -10.93 5.12
N GLN A 48 14.15 -10.51 3.96
CA GLN A 48 14.26 -11.27 2.72
C GLN A 48 15.17 -10.54 1.72
N SER A 49 16.13 -11.28 1.16
CA SER A 49 16.89 -10.88 -0.02
C SER A 49 16.16 -11.30 -1.30
N TYR A 50 16.77 -11.04 -2.45
CA TYR A 50 16.18 -11.39 -3.75
C TYR A 50 15.89 -12.90 -3.90
N GLU A 51 16.72 -13.75 -3.33
CA GLU A 51 16.64 -15.20 -3.54
C GLU A 51 16.14 -15.96 -2.31
N ASP A 52 16.44 -15.47 -1.07
CA ASP A 52 16.24 -16.24 0.14
C ASP A 52 15.92 -15.39 1.38
N ILE A 53 15.52 -16.05 2.47
CA ILE A 53 15.46 -15.44 3.79
C ILE A 53 16.87 -15.16 4.27
N ALA A 54 17.21 -13.88 4.38
CA ALA A 54 18.53 -13.43 4.81
C ALA A 54 18.69 -13.48 6.33
N ALA A 55 17.63 -13.16 7.07
CA ALA A 55 17.62 -13.21 8.54
C ALA A 55 16.18 -13.34 9.08
N GLN A 56 16.05 -13.89 10.27
CA GLN A 56 14.78 -13.92 10.98
C GLN A 56 14.98 -13.91 12.48
N ALA A 57 14.08 -13.27 13.21
CA ALA A 57 14.12 -13.25 14.67
C ALA A 57 12.74 -13.07 15.28
N SER A 58 12.63 -13.45 16.56
CA SER A 58 11.45 -13.20 17.38
C SER A 58 11.83 -12.35 18.59
N GLY A 59 10.88 -11.58 19.11
CA GLY A 59 11.05 -10.75 20.30
C GLY A 59 9.74 -10.47 21.00
N GLN A 60 9.81 -9.92 22.20
CA GLN A 60 8.61 -9.50 22.95
C GLN A 60 8.08 -8.16 22.41
N THR A 61 8.91 -7.41 21.70
CA THR A 61 8.57 -6.13 21.07
C THR A 61 9.00 -6.12 19.60
N LEU A 62 8.38 -5.27 18.80
CA LEU A 62 8.77 -5.03 17.40
C LEU A 62 10.23 -4.57 17.28
N HIS A 63 10.68 -3.74 18.23
CA HIS A 63 12.07 -3.27 18.28
C HIS A 63 13.05 -4.42 18.51
N GLU A 64 12.78 -5.30 19.48
CA GLU A 64 13.64 -6.44 19.77
C GLU A 64 13.74 -7.40 18.58
N CYS A 65 12.61 -7.77 17.94
CA CYS A 65 12.66 -8.70 16.83
C CYS A 65 13.37 -8.08 15.61
N TRP A 66 13.16 -6.80 15.32
CA TRP A 66 13.88 -6.07 14.28
C TRP A 66 15.39 -6.01 14.56
N GLN A 67 15.77 -5.59 15.77
CA GLN A 67 17.16 -5.49 16.17
C GLN A 67 17.87 -6.84 16.08
N ALA A 68 17.24 -7.91 16.56
CA ALA A 68 17.80 -9.25 16.50
C ALA A 68 17.91 -9.80 15.07
N ALA A 69 16.98 -9.46 14.17
CA ALA A 69 17.09 -9.84 12.76
C ALA A 69 18.17 -9.02 12.04
N SER A 70 18.17 -7.69 12.21
CA SER A 70 19.12 -6.80 11.54
C SER A 70 20.57 -7.01 11.98
N GLN A 71 20.81 -7.42 13.24
CA GLN A 71 22.16 -7.80 13.71
C GLN A 71 22.75 -9.04 13.03
N GLN A 72 21.93 -9.88 12.41
CA GLN A 72 22.41 -11.01 11.60
C GLN A 72 22.95 -10.56 10.24
N ILE A 73 22.59 -9.35 9.80
CA ILE A 73 23.06 -8.76 8.55
C ILE A 73 24.38 -8.04 8.81
N GLN A 74 25.47 -8.57 8.26
CA GLN A 74 26.82 -8.06 8.53
C GLN A 74 27.10 -6.68 7.93
N ASN A 75 26.38 -6.31 6.85
CA ASN A 75 26.60 -5.07 6.14
C ASN A 75 25.36 -4.17 6.19
N PRO A 76 25.42 -3.02 6.89
CA PRO A 76 24.31 -2.07 6.95
C PRO A 76 23.86 -1.56 5.57
N ALA A 77 24.73 -1.52 4.58
CA ALA A 77 24.38 -1.13 3.21
C ALA A 77 23.43 -2.13 2.53
N ALA A 78 23.26 -3.35 3.08
CA ALA A 78 22.33 -4.35 2.57
C ALA A 78 20.86 -3.85 2.53
N PHE A 79 20.50 -2.91 3.38
CA PHE A 79 19.14 -2.33 3.42
C PHE A 79 18.90 -1.24 2.37
N GLY A 80 19.92 -0.87 1.58
CA GLY A 80 19.82 0.23 0.61
C GLY A 80 18.83 0.01 -0.54
N LEU A 81 18.40 -1.23 -0.79
CA LEU A 81 17.43 -1.62 -1.82
C LEU A 81 16.08 -2.07 -1.23
N MET A 82 15.87 -1.94 0.07
CA MET A 82 14.59 -2.32 0.66
C MET A 82 13.47 -1.43 0.12
N ASP A 83 12.49 -2.03 -0.51
CA ASP A 83 11.39 -1.37 -1.21
C ASP A 83 10.02 -1.67 -0.58
N SER A 84 9.91 -2.77 0.19
CA SER A 84 8.64 -3.22 0.71
C SER A 84 8.69 -3.68 2.17
N VAL A 85 7.58 -3.43 2.87
CA VAL A 85 7.29 -3.94 4.21
C VAL A 85 5.98 -4.70 4.18
N TRP A 86 5.98 -5.87 4.77
CA TRP A 86 4.87 -6.77 4.81
C TRP A 86 4.33 -6.91 6.23
N ILE A 87 3.07 -6.59 6.39
CA ILE A 87 2.34 -6.69 7.66
C ILE A 87 1.56 -7.99 7.66
N GLY A 88 1.88 -8.83 8.61
CA GLY A 88 1.27 -10.14 8.76
C GLY A 88 0.15 -10.17 9.79
N LYS A 89 -0.41 -11.36 9.95
CA LYS A 89 -1.45 -11.64 10.93
C LYS A 89 -1.03 -11.28 12.35
N GLY A 90 -1.98 -10.83 13.15
CA GLY A 90 -1.79 -10.49 14.57
C GLY A 90 -1.28 -9.08 14.83
N LEU A 91 -0.97 -8.31 13.76
CA LEU A 91 -0.61 -6.91 13.87
C LEU A 91 -1.83 -6.01 13.58
N PHE A 92 -1.89 -4.88 14.29
CA PHE A 92 -2.94 -3.89 14.18
C PHE A 92 -2.37 -2.51 13.83
N TYR A 93 -3.22 -1.51 13.73
CA TYR A 93 -2.81 -0.15 13.37
C TYR A 93 -1.64 0.40 14.22
N THR A 94 -1.70 0.20 15.54
CA THR A 94 -0.65 0.67 16.46
C THR A 94 0.71 0.03 16.19
N ASP A 95 0.72 -1.24 15.80
CA ASP A 95 1.95 -1.97 15.45
C ASP A 95 2.54 -1.44 14.14
N VAL A 96 1.67 -1.18 13.15
CA VAL A 96 2.11 -0.62 11.85
C VAL A 96 2.71 0.77 12.03
N VAL A 97 2.15 1.60 12.90
CA VAL A 97 2.74 2.91 13.27
C VAL A 97 4.10 2.73 13.94
N GLN A 98 4.23 1.78 14.86
CA GLN A 98 5.51 1.49 15.52
C GLN A 98 6.57 0.99 14.52
N ILE A 99 6.19 0.11 13.57
CA ILE A 99 7.08 -0.32 12.48
C ILE A 99 7.51 0.87 11.63
N ALA A 100 6.58 1.76 11.28
CA ALA A 100 6.90 2.96 10.53
C ALA A 100 7.86 3.90 11.28
N ASP A 101 7.69 4.06 12.60
CA ASP A 101 8.60 4.83 13.45
C ASP A 101 9.98 4.18 13.56
N LEU A 102 10.01 2.87 13.74
CA LEU A 102 11.23 2.09 13.84
C LEU A 102 12.06 2.23 12.56
N LEU A 103 11.47 2.00 11.40
CA LEU A 103 12.16 2.07 10.12
C LEU A 103 12.62 3.49 9.77
N GLN A 104 11.90 4.54 10.18
CA GLN A 104 12.32 5.92 9.94
C GLN A 104 13.47 6.39 10.87
N ASN A 105 13.59 5.80 12.07
CA ASN A 105 14.64 6.15 13.03
C ASN A 105 15.98 5.46 12.72
N GLU A 106 15.95 4.37 11.96
CA GLU A 106 17.14 3.65 11.54
C GLU A 106 17.77 4.38 10.37
N GLU A 107 18.36 5.50 10.37
CA GLU A 107 19.08 6.26 9.31
C GLU A 107 19.03 5.67 7.87
N ILE A 108 18.18 4.67 7.67
CA ILE A 108 17.94 3.97 6.42
C ILE A 108 17.00 4.84 5.60
N ARG A 109 17.54 5.48 4.58
CA ARG A 109 16.75 6.31 3.68
C ARG A 109 15.91 5.41 2.76
N PHE A 110 14.68 5.17 3.13
CA PHE A 110 13.69 4.49 2.27
C PHE A 110 12.78 5.52 1.58
N PRO A 111 13.17 6.09 0.45
CA PRO A 111 12.39 7.18 -0.17
C PRO A 111 11.03 6.75 -0.71
N ALA A 112 10.78 5.45 -0.89
CA ALA A 112 9.57 4.94 -1.53
C ALA A 112 9.15 3.57 -0.96
N LEU A 113 9.26 3.37 0.35
CA LEU A 113 8.90 2.11 0.97
C LEU A 113 7.39 1.88 0.92
N GLU A 114 6.99 0.80 0.29
CA GLU A 114 5.61 0.38 0.16
C GLU A 114 5.24 -0.65 1.23
N VAL A 115 4.04 -0.55 1.78
CA VAL A 115 3.53 -1.42 2.84
C VAL A 115 2.36 -2.23 2.32
N TYR A 116 2.41 -3.53 2.55
CA TYR A 116 1.42 -4.51 2.13
C TYR A 116 0.93 -5.33 3.31
N TYR A 117 -0.22 -5.98 3.16
CA TYR A 117 -0.70 -6.96 4.11
C TYR A 117 -0.67 -8.37 3.52
N THR A 118 -0.23 -9.36 4.30
CA THR A 118 -0.32 -10.78 3.95
C THR A 118 -0.76 -11.61 5.16
N GLU A 119 -1.74 -12.47 4.97
CA GLU A 119 -2.22 -13.34 6.06
C GLU A 119 -1.29 -14.55 6.26
N ASN A 120 -0.71 -15.06 5.20
CA ASN A 120 0.00 -16.34 5.17
C ASN A 120 1.52 -16.21 5.08
N GLY A 121 2.06 -14.97 5.13
CA GLY A 121 3.51 -14.74 4.98
C GLY A 121 4.03 -14.92 3.54
N ASP A 122 3.14 -15.02 2.56
CA ASP A 122 3.53 -15.00 1.15
C ASP A 122 3.89 -13.57 0.76
N ILE A 123 5.16 -13.35 0.44
CA ILE A 123 5.76 -12.05 0.14
C ILE A 123 5.92 -11.87 -1.39
N SER A 124 5.03 -12.42 -2.18
CA SER A 124 5.04 -12.22 -3.62
C SER A 124 4.13 -11.07 -4.03
N VAL A 125 4.69 -10.04 -4.66
CA VAL A 125 3.92 -8.93 -5.23
C VAL A 125 3.55 -9.26 -6.67
N ASN A 126 2.27 -9.06 -6.99
CA ASN A 126 1.88 -8.92 -8.38
C ASN A 126 2.21 -7.48 -8.82
N ASP A 127 3.00 -7.29 -9.87
CA ASP A 127 3.47 -5.98 -10.40
C ASP A 127 2.36 -4.94 -10.61
N SER A 128 1.10 -5.38 -10.64
CA SER A 128 -0.06 -4.51 -10.78
C SER A 128 -0.60 -3.94 -9.45
N VAL A 129 -0.11 -4.40 -8.30
CA VAL A 129 -0.55 -3.96 -6.97
C VAL A 129 0.46 -3.00 -6.40
N LYS A 130 0.05 -1.77 -6.13
CA LYS A 130 0.86 -0.77 -5.42
C LYS A 130 0.59 -0.83 -3.92
N GLY A 131 1.65 -0.76 -3.13
CA GLY A 131 1.57 -0.68 -1.68
C GLY A 131 1.15 0.70 -1.17
N THR A 132 0.73 0.75 0.06
CA THR A 132 0.53 2.01 0.78
C THR A 132 1.89 2.61 1.15
N HIS A 133 2.15 3.86 0.79
CA HIS A 133 3.42 4.49 1.17
C HIS A 133 3.55 4.63 2.68
N LEU A 134 4.71 4.25 3.22
CA LEU A 134 5.01 4.29 4.65
C LEU A 134 4.75 5.68 5.27
N THR A 135 5.00 6.75 4.50
CA THR A 135 4.73 8.13 4.93
C THR A 135 3.24 8.45 5.10
N HIS A 136 2.35 7.72 4.43
CA HIS A 136 0.90 7.92 4.54
C HIS A 136 0.34 7.31 5.83
N ILE A 137 0.99 6.29 6.39
CA ILE A 137 0.52 5.56 7.56
C ILE A 137 0.39 6.46 8.78
N LYS A 138 1.34 7.38 8.99
CA LYS A 138 1.36 8.28 10.14
C LYS A 138 0.31 9.40 10.11
N ASN A 139 -0.28 9.66 8.95
CA ASN A 139 -1.22 10.77 8.75
C ASN A 139 -2.68 10.37 8.98
N ASN A 140 -2.96 9.09 9.23
CA ASN A 140 -4.31 8.59 9.46
C ASN A 140 -4.53 8.33 10.95
N ASP A 141 -5.48 9.02 11.56
CA ASP A 141 -5.83 8.81 12.97
C ASP A 141 -6.56 7.47 13.14
N TYR A 142 -5.90 6.48 13.74
CA TYR A 142 -6.49 5.22 14.26
C TYR A 142 -6.75 4.07 13.28
N SER A 143 -6.46 4.21 11.98
CA SER A 143 -6.60 3.11 11.02
C SER A 143 -5.71 3.28 9.81
N VAL A 144 -5.39 2.18 9.15
CA VAL A 144 -4.70 2.15 7.85
C VAL A 144 -5.32 1.09 6.96
N ILE A 145 -5.40 1.38 5.65
CA ILE A 145 -5.78 0.41 4.63
C ILE A 145 -4.51 -0.04 3.93
N LEU A 146 -4.28 -1.34 3.96
CA LEU A 146 -3.12 -1.96 3.33
C LEU A 146 -3.57 -2.89 2.19
N PRO A 147 -3.02 -2.76 0.99
CA PRO A 147 -3.29 -3.67 -0.11
C PRO A 147 -2.75 -5.06 0.20
N SER A 148 -3.45 -6.07 -0.27
CA SER A 148 -2.99 -7.45 -0.29
C SER A 148 -2.31 -7.75 -1.64
N PRO A 149 -1.38 -8.72 -1.73
CA PRO A 149 -0.74 -9.11 -2.99
C PRO A 149 -1.73 -9.59 -4.06
N GLN A 150 -2.92 -10.00 -3.65
CA GLN A 150 -4.00 -10.34 -4.57
C GLN A 150 -4.71 -9.06 -5.03
N GLN A 151 -4.83 -8.91 -6.33
CA GLN A 151 -5.54 -7.77 -6.93
C GLN A 151 -6.97 -7.63 -6.37
N ASN A 152 -7.39 -6.42 -6.06
CA ASN A 152 -8.69 -6.09 -5.50
C ASN A 152 -8.95 -6.67 -4.10
N ASN A 153 -7.92 -6.84 -3.29
CA ASN A 153 -8.03 -7.17 -1.88
C ASN A 153 -7.24 -6.17 -1.04
N CYS A 154 -7.78 -5.78 0.07
CA CYS A 154 -7.08 -4.97 1.07
C CYS A 154 -7.55 -5.31 2.48
N VAL A 155 -6.78 -4.88 3.45
CA VAL A 155 -7.14 -5.02 4.87
C VAL A 155 -7.19 -3.64 5.51
N LEU A 156 -8.27 -3.35 6.19
CA LEU A 156 -8.39 -2.21 7.08
C LEU A 156 -7.93 -2.64 8.47
N LEU A 157 -6.82 -2.10 8.93
CA LEU A 157 -6.31 -2.29 10.27
C LEU A 157 -6.76 -1.15 11.17
N HIS A 158 -7.51 -1.47 12.20
CA HIS A 158 -7.85 -0.60 13.31
C HIS A 158 -6.93 -0.85 14.51
N LYS A 159 -7.21 -0.16 15.60
CA LYS A 159 -6.44 -0.28 16.84
C LYS A 159 -6.39 -1.71 17.40
N ASP A 160 -7.47 -2.48 17.22
CA ASP A 160 -7.68 -3.81 17.78
C ASP A 160 -8.40 -4.78 16.83
N GLN A 161 -8.56 -4.39 15.57
CA GLN A 161 -9.30 -5.16 14.57
C GLN A 161 -8.62 -5.12 13.21
N ALA A 162 -8.71 -6.23 12.49
CA ALA A 162 -8.36 -6.34 11.09
C ALA A 162 -9.62 -6.74 10.29
N VAL A 163 -10.02 -5.92 9.34
CA VAL A 163 -11.18 -6.15 8.50
C VAL A 163 -10.73 -6.39 7.07
N GLN A 164 -10.98 -7.59 6.57
CA GLN A 164 -10.70 -7.93 5.17
C GLN A 164 -11.74 -7.34 4.25
N ILE A 165 -11.32 -6.70 3.19
CA ILE A 165 -12.16 -6.06 2.18
C ILE A 165 -11.73 -6.59 0.82
N ASP A 166 -12.68 -7.04 0.03
CA ASP A 166 -12.45 -7.69 -1.26
C ASP A 166 -13.22 -7.03 -2.41
N GLY A 167 -12.84 -7.36 -3.63
CA GLY A 167 -13.53 -7.02 -4.86
C GLY A 167 -13.70 -5.51 -5.07
N THR A 168 -14.91 -5.13 -5.48
CA THR A 168 -15.27 -3.73 -5.78
C THR A 168 -15.14 -2.83 -4.54
N LYS A 169 -15.41 -3.37 -3.35
CA LYS A 169 -15.27 -2.63 -2.08
C LYS A 169 -13.82 -2.28 -1.79
N ALA A 170 -12.90 -3.22 -2.06
CA ALA A 170 -11.46 -2.94 -1.90
C ALA A 170 -11.00 -1.85 -2.86
N ALA A 171 -11.45 -1.87 -4.12
CA ALA A 171 -11.14 -0.81 -5.08
C ALA A 171 -11.61 0.57 -4.60
N PHE A 172 -12.81 0.68 -4.04
CA PHE A 172 -13.28 1.93 -3.44
C PHE A 172 -12.53 2.30 -2.16
N ALA A 173 -12.23 1.33 -1.29
CA ALA A 173 -11.48 1.59 -0.07
C ALA A 173 -10.10 2.17 -0.38
N MET A 174 -9.36 1.59 -1.32
CA MET A 174 -8.06 2.06 -1.77
C MET A 174 -8.15 3.44 -2.44
N LEU A 175 -9.17 3.66 -3.27
CA LEU A 175 -9.43 4.96 -3.89
C LEU A 175 -9.67 6.06 -2.85
N LEU A 176 -10.56 5.82 -1.89
CA LEU A 176 -10.89 6.76 -0.83
C LEU A 176 -9.73 6.99 0.14
N ALA A 177 -8.89 5.99 0.34
CA ALA A 177 -7.65 6.11 1.08
C ALA A 177 -6.60 6.97 0.36
N GLY A 178 -6.78 7.23 -0.94
CA GLY A 178 -5.81 7.96 -1.75
C GLY A 178 -4.62 7.11 -2.18
N GLU A 179 -4.72 5.78 -2.02
CA GLU A 179 -3.68 4.81 -2.36
C GLU A 179 -3.75 4.38 -3.83
N SER A 180 -4.85 4.66 -4.51
CA SER A 180 -5.01 4.41 -5.94
C SER A 180 -5.64 5.59 -6.65
N ALA A 181 -5.07 6.00 -7.78
CA ALA A 181 -5.67 6.95 -8.72
C ALA A 181 -6.48 6.24 -9.82
N GLU A 182 -6.27 4.95 -9.99
CA GLU A 182 -6.93 4.11 -10.97
C GLU A 182 -7.99 3.25 -10.28
N PHE A 183 -9.10 3.03 -10.95
CA PHE A 183 -10.16 2.15 -10.47
C PHE A 183 -10.26 0.93 -11.39
N SER A 184 -10.32 -0.24 -10.79
CA SER A 184 -10.51 -1.50 -11.52
C SER A 184 -11.33 -2.45 -10.64
N ALA A 185 -12.51 -2.83 -11.12
CA ALA A 185 -13.40 -3.71 -10.37
C ALA A 185 -14.21 -4.62 -11.28
N LYS A 186 -14.54 -5.82 -10.77
CA LYS A 186 -15.48 -6.74 -11.39
C LYS A 186 -16.87 -6.52 -10.80
N VAL A 187 -17.86 -6.33 -11.66
CA VAL A 187 -19.24 -6.04 -11.28
C VAL A 187 -20.17 -7.03 -11.96
N SER A 188 -21.03 -7.67 -11.18
CA SER A 188 -22.05 -8.58 -11.72
C SER A 188 -23.31 -7.81 -12.11
N TYR A 189 -23.76 -7.99 -13.36
CA TYR A 189 -24.99 -7.39 -13.88
C TYR A 189 -25.67 -8.34 -14.89
N HIS A 190 -26.94 -8.68 -14.68
CA HIS A 190 -27.73 -9.58 -15.52
C HIS A 190 -27.04 -10.91 -15.86
N ASN A 191 -26.58 -11.65 -14.86
CA ASN A 191 -25.85 -12.91 -15.00
C ASN A 191 -24.56 -12.81 -15.84
N SER A 192 -24.04 -11.63 -16.02
CA SER A 192 -22.78 -11.36 -16.68
C SER A 192 -21.84 -10.63 -15.74
N GLU A 193 -20.55 -10.90 -15.87
CA GLU A 193 -19.50 -10.17 -15.17
C GLU A 193 -18.93 -9.07 -16.07
N TRP A 194 -18.81 -7.90 -15.53
CA TRP A 194 -18.27 -6.73 -16.18
C TRP A 194 -16.98 -6.28 -15.49
N GLN A 195 -15.91 -6.15 -16.25
CA GLN A 195 -14.71 -5.46 -15.80
C GLN A 195 -14.88 -3.98 -16.04
N VAL A 196 -14.98 -3.18 -14.99
CA VAL A 196 -15.02 -1.72 -15.05
C VAL A 196 -13.66 -1.18 -14.67
N THR A 197 -13.07 -0.37 -15.54
CA THR A 197 -11.77 0.28 -15.33
C THR A 197 -11.89 1.78 -15.58
N SER A 198 -11.11 2.57 -14.86
CA SER A 198 -10.97 4.01 -15.06
C SER A 198 -9.50 4.38 -14.95
N GLY A 199 -9.01 5.16 -15.92
CA GLY A 199 -7.63 5.66 -15.89
C GLY A 199 -7.46 6.94 -15.08
N CYS A 200 -8.56 7.53 -14.62
CA CYS A 200 -8.55 8.71 -13.76
C CYS A 200 -9.79 8.68 -12.87
N THR A 201 -9.60 8.94 -11.61
CA THR A 201 -10.70 9.00 -10.64
C THR A 201 -10.65 10.32 -9.89
N ASP A 202 -11.80 10.92 -9.69
CA ASP A 202 -11.98 12.05 -8.79
C ASP A 202 -13.16 11.78 -7.87
N TRP A 203 -13.14 12.41 -6.70
CA TRP A 203 -14.26 12.31 -5.78
C TRP A 203 -14.41 13.60 -4.97
N TYR A 204 -15.64 13.92 -4.65
CA TYR A 204 -15.98 15.09 -3.86
C TYR A 204 -17.15 14.80 -2.93
N VAL A 205 -17.26 15.61 -1.89
CA VAL A 205 -18.37 15.54 -0.94
C VAL A 205 -19.10 16.86 -0.97
N GLN A 206 -20.42 16.78 -1.07
CA GLN A 206 -21.32 17.93 -0.92
C GLN A 206 -22.18 17.70 0.33
N ALA A 207 -22.29 18.70 1.17
CA ALA A 207 -23.23 18.68 2.30
C ALA A 207 -24.28 19.78 2.13
N ASP A 208 -25.48 19.45 2.49
CA ASP A 208 -26.59 20.39 2.56
C ASP A 208 -26.83 20.92 3.98
N ALA A 209 -27.69 21.93 4.10
CA ALA A 209 -28.09 22.51 5.38
C ALA A 209 -28.86 21.52 6.31
N ALA A 210 -29.38 20.42 5.76
CA ALA A 210 -30.10 19.39 6.50
C ALA A 210 -29.15 18.31 7.07
N LYS A 211 -27.83 18.51 7.04
CA LYS A 211 -26.79 17.57 7.49
C LYS A 211 -26.80 16.24 6.71
N GLN A 212 -27.22 16.26 5.46
CA GLN A 212 -27.01 15.16 4.54
C GLN A 212 -25.74 15.42 3.73
N ALA A 213 -24.91 14.41 3.57
CA ALA A 213 -23.71 14.49 2.74
C ALA A 213 -23.86 13.55 1.55
N LEU A 214 -23.54 14.06 0.36
CA LEU A 214 -23.42 13.27 -0.86
C LEU A 214 -21.94 13.06 -1.16
N LEU A 215 -21.46 11.82 -1.09
CA LEU A 215 -20.18 11.40 -1.61
C LEU A 215 -20.35 11.00 -3.07
N CYS A 216 -19.72 11.73 -3.95
CA CYS A 216 -19.74 11.46 -5.38
C CYS A 216 -18.35 11.02 -5.84
N VAL A 217 -18.27 9.87 -6.48
CA VAL A 217 -17.07 9.35 -7.13
C VAL A 217 -17.26 9.43 -8.63
N GLN A 218 -16.35 10.11 -9.31
CA GLN A 218 -16.34 10.24 -10.77
C GLN A 218 -15.23 9.37 -11.35
N LEU A 219 -15.61 8.37 -12.13
CA LEU A 219 -14.72 7.49 -12.86
C LEU A 219 -14.58 8.02 -14.30
N CYS A 220 -13.49 8.76 -14.54
CA CYS A 220 -13.22 9.39 -15.81
C CYS A 220 -12.61 8.40 -16.81
N PHE A 221 -12.95 8.56 -18.09
CA PHE A 221 -12.54 7.64 -19.14
C PHE A 221 -12.89 6.18 -18.86
N ALA A 222 -14.01 5.98 -18.17
CA ALA A 222 -14.43 4.66 -17.73
C ALA A 222 -14.71 3.74 -18.92
N LYS A 223 -14.19 2.52 -18.83
CA LYS A 223 -14.44 1.43 -19.79
C LYS A 223 -15.07 0.27 -19.01
N GLY A 224 -16.13 -0.28 -19.56
CA GLY A 224 -16.72 -1.52 -19.06
C GLY A 224 -16.69 -2.56 -20.17
N ILE A 225 -16.17 -3.74 -19.87
CA ILE A 225 -16.10 -4.86 -20.81
C ILE A 225 -16.79 -6.05 -20.17
N ASN A 226 -17.76 -6.62 -20.87
CA ASN A 226 -18.38 -7.86 -20.49
C ASN A 226 -17.37 -9.00 -20.62
N LEU A 227 -17.08 -9.71 -19.52
CA LEU A 227 -16.03 -10.73 -19.49
C LEU A 227 -16.39 -12.00 -20.27
N GLN A 228 -17.70 -12.26 -20.50
CA GLN A 228 -18.13 -13.43 -21.28
C GLN A 228 -18.16 -13.14 -22.79
N THR A 229 -18.58 -11.93 -23.19
CA THR A 229 -18.80 -11.62 -24.60
C THR A 229 -17.76 -10.70 -25.22
N GLY A 230 -16.93 -10.05 -24.39
CA GLY A 230 -15.97 -9.03 -24.86
C GLY A 230 -16.63 -7.71 -25.31
N GLN A 231 -17.94 -7.57 -25.14
CA GLN A 231 -18.66 -6.36 -25.56
C GLN A 231 -18.37 -5.19 -24.61
N SER A 232 -18.20 -4.01 -25.18
CA SER A 232 -18.09 -2.76 -24.41
C SER A 232 -19.46 -2.30 -23.90
N MET A 233 -19.49 -1.63 -22.74
CA MET A 233 -20.72 -1.08 -22.16
C MET A 233 -21.33 0.00 -23.06
N GLY A 234 -22.66 -0.10 -23.28
CA GLY A 234 -23.49 0.94 -23.87
C GLY A 234 -24.06 1.89 -22.80
N ASN A 235 -24.90 2.84 -23.22
CA ASN A 235 -25.47 3.83 -22.30
C ASN A 235 -26.41 3.21 -21.25
N ALA A 236 -27.19 2.18 -21.65
CA ALA A 236 -28.07 1.47 -20.70
C ALA A 236 -27.27 0.71 -19.65
N GLN A 237 -26.19 0.05 -20.04
CA GLN A 237 -25.29 -0.64 -19.09
C GLN A 237 -24.57 0.36 -18.18
N CYS A 238 -24.18 1.53 -18.70
CA CYS A 238 -23.57 2.59 -17.90
C CYS A 238 -24.42 2.96 -16.68
N ALA A 239 -25.70 3.31 -16.90
CA ALA A 239 -26.60 3.70 -15.82
C ALA A 239 -26.80 2.60 -14.78
N ALA A 240 -26.95 1.34 -15.24
CA ALA A 240 -27.08 0.21 -14.34
C ALA A 240 -25.80 -0.05 -13.52
N LEU A 241 -24.61 0.06 -14.14
CA LEU A 241 -23.35 -0.11 -13.46
C LEU A 241 -23.08 1.04 -12.47
N GLU A 242 -23.48 2.28 -12.78
CA GLU A 242 -23.42 3.41 -11.83
C GLU A 242 -24.24 3.13 -10.56
N GLU A 243 -25.45 2.59 -10.68
CA GLU A 243 -26.30 2.24 -9.56
C GLU A 243 -25.68 1.14 -8.67
N ILE A 244 -25.16 0.08 -9.31
CA ILE A 244 -24.50 -1.04 -8.61
C ILE A 244 -23.23 -0.53 -7.90
N LEU A 245 -22.40 0.22 -8.58
CA LEU A 245 -21.17 0.80 -8.02
C LEU A 245 -21.49 1.78 -6.88
N GLY A 246 -22.54 2.58 -6.99
CA GLY A 246 -23.01 3.45 -5.92
C GLY A 246 -23.42 2.67 -4.66
N THR A 247 -24.05 1.51 -4.84
CA THR A 247 -24.41 0.60 -3.75
C THR A 247 -23.14 -0.01 -3.13
N GLU A 248 -22.17 -0.46 -3.93
CA GLU A 248 -20.91 -1.00 -3.43
C GLU A 248 -20.08 0.07 -2.70
N LEU A 249 -20.06 1.30 -3.17
CA LEU A 249 -19.43 2.43 -2.47
C LEU A 249 -20.06 2.64 -1.09
N LYS A 250 -21.40 2.60 -0.99
CA LYS A 250 -22.12 2.71 0.28
C LYS A 250 -21.77 1.55 1.22
N ASN A 251 -21.71 0.33 0.69
CA ASN A 251 -21.31 -0.85 1.46
C ASN A 251 -19.86 -0.75 1.96
N THR A 252 -18.96 -0.20 1.14
CA THR A 252 -17.57 0.07 1.53
C THR A 252 -17.51 1.03 2.72
N LEU A 253 -18.24 2.13 2.68
CA LEU A 253 -18.29 3.07 3.79
C LEU A 253 -18.83 2.44 5.07
N ALA A 254 -19.81 1.54 4.96
CA ALA A 254 -20.36 0.82 6.11
C ALA A 254 -19.34 -0.14 6.74
N LEU A 255 -18.49 -0.79 5.91
CA LEU A 255 -17.43 -1.68 6.39
C LEU A 255 -16.27 -0.91 7.01
N THR A 256 -15.90 0.23 6.43
CA THR A 256 -14.78 1.04 6.93
C THR A 256 -15.13 1.86 8.18
N GLY A 257 -16.37 1.76 8.64
CA GLY A 257 -16.86 2.43 9.85
C GLY A 257 -17.25 3.89 9.66
N PRO A 258 -17.77 4.53 10.71
CA PRO A 258 -18.18 5.93 10.62
C PRO A 258 -16.96 6.81 10.38
N LEU A 259 -17.13 7.85 9.56
CA LEU A 259 -16.20 8.98 9.51
C LEU A 259 -15.88 9.42 10.95
N PRO A 260 -14.71 9.40 11.41
CA PRO A 260 -13.39 9.70 10.90
C PRO A 260 -12.43 8.51 10.85
N TYR A 261 -12.88 7.29 11.08
CA TYR A 261 -12.00 6.14 11.31
C TYR A 261 -11.57 5.38 10.05
N GLY A 262 -12.26 5.51 8.94
CA GLY A 262 -11.99 4.74 7.73
C GLY A 262 -11.83 5.57 6.45
N ILE A 263 -12.06 6.87 6.52
CA ILE A 263 -11.99 7.74 5.35
C ILE A 263 -10.89 8.77 5.55
N PRO A 264 -10.04 8.98 4.51
CA PRO A 264 -8.79 9.71 4.65
C PRO A 264 -8.95 11.15 5.09
N ALA A 265 -7.86 11.72 5.57
CA ALA A 265 -7.69 13.14 5.89
C ALA A 265 -8.26 14.10 4.82
N ARG A 266 -8.33 13.65 3.55
CA ARG A 266 -8.98 14.39 2.45
C ARG A 266 -10.47 14.67 2.69
N LEU A 267 -11.25 13.72 3.24
CA LEU A 267 -12.66 13.97 3.60
C LEU A 267 -12.75 14.94 4.78
N LYS A 268 -11.90 14.80 5.78
CA LYS A 268 -11.79 15.74 6.90
C LYS A 268 -11.41 17.15 6.42
N LEU A 269 -10.51 17.26 5.43
CA LEU A 269 -10.10 18.54 4.85
C LEU A 269 -11.20 19.15 3.98
N LYS A 270 -11.97 18.36 3.23
CA LYS A 270 -13.08 18.85 2.41
C LYS A 270 -14.32 19.23 3.25
N MET A 271 -14.45 18.65 4.44
CA MET A 271 -15.62 18.87 5.32
C MET A 271 -15.19 18.92 6.80
N PRO A 272 -14.45 19.95 7.23
CA PRO A 272 -14.12 20.13 8.63
C PRO A 272 -15.41 20.29 9.43
N GLY A 273 -15.64 19.38 10.39
CA GLY A 273 -16.83 19.41 11.25
C GLY A 273 -17.99 18.51 10.80
N LEU A 274 -17.76 17.59 9.85
CA LEU A 274 -18.72 16.55 9.55
C LEU A 274 -18.98 15.71 10.82
N SER A 275 -20.20 15.74 11.31
CA SER A 275 -20.61 14.94 12.47
C SER A 275 -20.59 13.44 12.11
N PRO A 276 -20.20 12.53 13.03
CA PRO A 276 -20.30 11.10 12.81
C PRO A 276 -21.74 10.62 12.53
N ASP A 277 -22.76 11.40 12.86
CA ASP A 277 -24.17 11.08 12.65
C ASP A 277 -24.71 11.51 11.28
N VAL A 278 -23.86 12.05 10.39
CA VAL A 278 -24.29 12.48 9.06
C VAL A 278 -24.61 11.28 8.20
N GLN A 279 -25.82 11.25 7.64
CA GLN A 279 -26.20 10.28 6.63
C GLN A 279 -25.46 10.58 5.32
N ILE A 280 -24.66 9.63 4.87
CA ILE A 280 -23.92 9.75 3.60
C ILE A 280 -24.70 9.02 2.51
N GLN A 281 -25.13 9.78 1.52
CA GLN A 281 -25.60 9.23 0.25
C GLN A 281 -24.38 9.06 -0.67
N CYS A 282 -24.39 8.00 -1.49
CA CYS A 282 -23.31 7.69 -2.40
C CYS A 282 -23.81 7.73 -3.85
N ALA A 283 -23.01 8.32 -4.72
CA ALA A 283 -23.23 8.29 -6.15
C ALA A 283 -21.90 7.98 -6.86
N VAL A 284 -21.99 7.21 -7.95
CA VAL A 284 -20.85 6.95 -8.85
C VAL A 284 -21.27 7.39 -10.24
N HIS A 285 -20.41 8.13 -10.92
CA HIS A 285 -20.61 8.57 -12.29
C HIS A 285 -19.52 8.02 -13.19
N LEU A 286 -19.91 7.40 -14.29
CA LEU A 286 -19.03 6.86 -15.33
C LEU A 286 -19.00 7.83 -16.51
N SER A 287 -17.94 8.60 -16.64
CA SER A 287 -17.74 9.43 -17.83
C SER A 287 -16.86 8.69 -18.84
N LYS A 288 -17.38 8.57 -20.06
CA LYS A 288 -16.63 8.00 -21.20
C LYS A 288 -15.75 9.09 -21.83
N SER A 289 -14.63 8.69 -22.41
CA SER A 289 -13.95 9.56 -23.38
C SER A 289 -14.87 9.77 -24.58
N ILE A 290 -15.07 11.02 -24.95
CA ILE A 290 -15.73 11.40 -26.21
C ILE A 290 -14.84 10.98 -27.36
#